data_3eb7b29a32d8f113f9ea5535afa7b15c
#
_entry.id   3eb7b29a32d8f113f9ea5535afa7b15c
#
_cell.length_a   1.000
_cell.length_b   1.000
_cell.length_c   1.000
_cell.angle_alpha   90.00
_cell.angle_beta   90.00
_cell.angle_gamma   90.00
#
_symmetry.space_group_name_H-M   'P 1'
#
loop_
_entity.id
_entity.type
_entity.pdbx_description
1 polymer ?
#
loop_
_entity_poly.entity_id
_entity_poly.type
_entity_poly.pdbx_seq_one_letter_code
_entity_poly.pdbx_strand_id
1 'polypeptide(L)'
;MFFGLNKFLKYILPKRLFYRALIIVAAPTIILQLIITIVFYDSIWIKANKNITKSLVAQLKTIQQVYTNDKKNLDFFTDSYKNNFNFEIGISKEIFPNSSGERKFSPMDRSLRRELKSAFGNNNYWFNTSKFKKAVEIKIKSNSEVVTFIVPKEMVSTSSVRL
;
A
#
# COMPACT_ATOMS: atom_id res chain seq x y z
N MET A 1 21.93 -16.84 33.22
CA MET A 1 20.94 -17.22 32.21
C MET A 1 21.54 -17.91 30.95
N PHE A 2 22.75 -18.42 31.01
CA PHE A 2 23.48 -19.04 29.86
C PHE A 2 23.52 -20.56 29.87
N PHE A 3 23.01 -21.22 30.92
CA PHE A 3 23.10 -22.72 31.05
C PHE A 3 22.21 -23.48 30.06
N GLY A 4 21.11 -22.92 29.58
CA GLY A 4 20.21 -23.56 28.61
C GLY A 4 20.78 -23.64 27.20
N LEU A 5 21.51 -22.58 26.81
CA LEU A 5 22.07 -22.42 25.47
C LEU A 5 23.19 -23.47 25.20
N ASN A 6 24.02 -23.74 26.18
CA ASN A 6 25.09 -24.74 26.09
C ASN A 6 24.56 -26.16 25.92
N LYS A 7 23.42 -26.50 26.56
CA LYS A 7 22.79 -27.81 26.44
C LYS A 7 22.11 -27.99 25.08
N PHE A 8 21.48 -26.94 24.55
CA PHE A 8 20.87 -26.90 23.24
C PHE A 8 21.91 -26.96 22.12
N LEU A 9 23.00 -26.23 22.22
CA LEU A 9 24.12 -26.27 21.28
C LEU A 9 24.80 -27.63 21.25
N LYS A 10 24.94 -28.32 22.40
CA LYS A 10 25.51 -29.65 22.49
C LYS A 10 24.69 -30.75 21.79
N TYR A 11 23.37 -30.54 21.70
CA TYR A 11 22.45 -31.49 21.05
C TYR A 11 22.38 -31.28 19.54
N ILE A 12 22.53 -30.04 19.05
CA ILE A 12 22.44 -29.67 17.63
C ILE A 12 23.80 -29.78 16.92
N LEU A 13 24.91 -29.58 17.64
CA LEU A 13 26.23 -29.65 17.03
C LEU A 13 26.65 -31.10 16.70
N PRO A 14 26.92 -31.40 15.44
CA PRO A 14 27.42 -32.71 15.04
C PRO A 14 28.75 -33.02 15.69
N LYS A 15 28.97 -34.29 16.00
CA LYS A 15 30.17 -34.78 16.75
C LYS A 15 31.50 -34.62 15.98
N ARG A 16 31.45 -34.39 14.65
CA ARG A 16 32.66 -34.23 13.83
C ARG A 16 33.15 -32.78 13.88
N LEU A 17 34.43 -32.62 14.12
CA LEU A 17 35.10 -31.32 14.29
C LEU A 17 34.89 -30.39 13.08
N PHE A 18 34.90 -30.95 11.89
CA PHE A 18 34.65 -30.25 10.64
C PHE A 18 33.30 -29.54 10.59
N TYR A 19 32.21 -30.23 10.97
CA TYR A 19 30.88 -29.65 10.98
C TYR A 19 30.69 -28.57 12.03
N ARG A 20 31.42 -28.64 13.17
CA ARG A 20 31.41 -27.55 14.17
C ARG A 20 32.06 -26.32 13.63
N ALA A 21 33.21 -26.44 12.98
CA ALA A 21 33.89 -25.31 12.37
C ALA A 21 33.03 -24.67 11.26
N LEU A 22 32.39 -25.49 10.41
CA LEU A 22 31.48 -25.03 9.37
C LEU A 22 30.28 -24.28 9.93
N ILE A 23 29.63 -24.77 10.98
CA ILE A 23 28.50 -24.10 11.61
C ILE A 23 28.91 -22.75 12.25
N ILE A 24 30.08 -22.72 12.91
CA ILE A 24 30.59 -21.48 13.55
C ILE A 24 30.82 -20.38 12.53
N VAL A 25 31.23 -20.72 11.32
CA VAL A 25 31.46 -19.73 10.24
C VAL A 25 30.18 -19.46 9.46
N ALA A 26 29.42 -20.50 9.10
CA ALA A 26 28.24 -20.36 8.26
C ALA A 26 27.03 -19.73 8.97
N ALA A 27 26.82 -20.06 10.25
CA ALA A 27 25.66 -19.54 10.98
C ALA A 27 25.63 -18.01 11.08
N PRO A 28 26.70 -17.32 11.50
CA PRO A 28 26.67 -15.86 11.53
C PRO A 28 26.55 -15.23 10.14
N THR A 29 27.12 -15.86 9.11
CA THR A 29 27.02 -15.36 7.74
C THR A 29 25.58 -15.46 7.21
N ILE A 30 24.91 -16.60 7.44
CA ILE A 30 23.51 -16.80 7.05
C ILE A 30 22.59 -15.85 7.81
N ILE A 31 22.79 -15.65 9.12
CA ILE A 31 22.00 -14.71 9.93
C ILE A 31 22.19 -13.28 9.40
N LEU A 32 23.41 -12.85 9.12
CA LEU A 32 23.69 -11.54 8.56
C LEU A 32 23.01 -11.36 7.21
N GLN A 33 23.09 -12.36 6.33
CA GLN A 33 22.44 -12.37 5.02
C GLN A 33 20.92 -12.24 5.13
N LEU A 34 20.29 -12.96 6.06
CA LEU A 34 18.86 -12.87 6.32
C LEU A 34 18.45 -11.47 6.80
N ILE A 35 19.19 -10.88 7.74
CA ILE A 35 18.92 -9.53 8.24
C ILE A 35 19.00 -8.51 7.10
N ILE A 36 20.06 -8.55 6.31
CA ILE A 36 20.25 -7.66 5.18
C ILE A 36 19.09 -7.83 4.19
N THR A 37 18.73 -9.07 3.83
CA THR A 37 17.65 -9.35 2.88
C THR A 37 16.32 -8.78 3.36
N ILE A 38 15.96 -8.97 4.64
CA ILE A 38 14.71 -8.46 5.21
C ILE A 38 14.69 -6.92 5.18
N VAL A 39 15.77 -6.26 5.61
CA VAL A 39 15.86 -4.79 5.66
C VAL A 39 15.78 -4.20 4.23
N PHE A 40 16.47 -4.77 3.26
CA PHE A 40 16.40 -4.32 1.87
C PHE A 40 15.02 -4.52 1.27
N TYR A 41 14.42 -5.69 1.49
CA TYR A 41 13.09 -6.02 0.97
C TYR A 41 12.03 -5.04 1.49
N ASP A 42 12.00 -4.78 2.80
CA ASP A 42 11.06 -3.84 3.41
C ASP A 42 11.27 -2.41 2.87
N SER A 43 12.52 -1.97 2.73
CA SER A 43 12.85 -0.64 2.23
C SER A 43 12.38 -0.45 0.79
N ILE A 44 12.65 -1.40 -0.10
CA ILE A 44 12.22 -1.36 -1.51
C ILE A 44 10.70 -1.38 -1.60
N TRP A 45 10.04 -2.28 -0.85
CA TRP A 45 8.60 -2.43 -0.87
C TRP A 45 7.87 -1.17 -0.40
N ILE A 46 8.33 -0.55 0.70
CA ILE A 46 7.76 0.70 1.22
C ILE A 46 7.94 1.83 0.18
N LYS A 47 9.10 1.92 -0.46
CA LYS A 47 9.40 2.95 -1.46
C LYS A 47 8.56 2.79 -2.72
N ALA A 48 8.41 1.55 -3.22
CA ALA A 48 7.60 1.24 -4.38
C ALA A 48 6.12 1.57 -4.14
N ASN A 49 5.56 1.13 -3.03
CA ASN A 49 4.16 1.43 -2.67
C ASN A 49 3.91 2.93 -2.51
N LYS A 50 4.83 3.67 -1.92
CA LYS A 50 4.73 5.13 -1.81
C LYS A 50 4.63 5.79 -3.18
N ASN A 51 5.47 5.39 -4.13
CA ASN A 51 5.47 5.98 -5.47
C ASN A 51 4.18 5.68 -6.23
N ILE A 52 3.70 4.43 -6.16
CA ILE A 52 2.45 4.02 -6.79
C ILE A 52 1.27 4.81 -6.21
N THR A 53 1.15 4.86 -4.88
CA THR A 53 0.09 5.61 -4.22
C THR A 53 0.15 7.11 -4.55
N LYS A 54 1.35 7.69 -4.59
CA LYS A 54 1.55 9.09 -4.97
C LYS A 54 1.11 9.37 -6.40
N SER A 55 1.46 8.49 -7.35
CA SER A 55 1.04 8.60 -8.75
C SER A 55 -0.48 8.52 -8.88
N LEU A 56 -1.11 7.56 -8.20
CA LEU A 56 -2.57 7.45 -8.17
C LEU A 56 -3.23 8.73 -7.64
N VAL A 57 -2.78 9.23 -6.49
CA VAL A 57 -3.36 10.42 -5.87
C VAL A 57 -3.17 11.66 -6.76
N ALA A 58 -2.06 11.77 -7.49
CA ALA A 58 -1.86 12.82 -8.48
C ALA A 58 -2.88 12.74 -9.62
N GLN A 59 -3.17 11.53 -10.12
CA GLN A 59 -4.22 11.32 -11.13
C GLN A 59 -5.60 11.71 -10.61
N LEU A 60 -5.96 11.29 -9.39
CA LEU A 60 -7.25 11.68 -8.77
C LEU A 60 -7.37 13.21 -8.64
N LYS A 61 -6.29 13.89 -8.27
CA LYS A 61 -6.25 15.35 -8.17
C LYS A 61 -6.44 16.01 -9.53
N THR A 62 -5.80 15.49 -10.58
CA THR A 62 -5.99 15.99 -11.96
C THR A 62 -7.44 15.85 -12.40
N ILE A 63 -8.06 14.68 -12.17
CA ILE A 63 -9.47 14.46 -12.51
C ILE A 63 -10.37 15.42 -11.75
N GLN A 64 -10.12 15.65 -10.45
CA GLN A 64 -10.89 16.62 -9.67
C GLN A 64 -10.73 18.05 -10.22
N GLN A 65 -9.52 18.44 -10.63
CA GLN A 65 -9.28 19.77 -11.23
C GLN A 65 -10.00 19.94 -12.56
N VAL A 66 -9.98 18.92 -13.43
CA VAL A 66 -10.75 18.94 -14.68
C VAL A 66 -12.23 19.04 -14.39
N TYR A 67 -12.74 18.28 -13.42
CA TYR A 67 -14.14 18.35 -13.00
C TYR A 67 -14.53 19.75 -12.54
N THR A 68 -13.66 20.41 -11.78
CA THR A 68 -13.95 21.74 -11.22
C THR A 68 -13.89 22.84 -12.29
N ASN A 69 -12.97 22.74 -13.26
CA ASN A 69 -12.67 23.79 -14.22
C ASN A 69 -13.38 23.61 -15.56
N ASP A 70 -13.60 22.39 -16.01
CA ASP A 70 -14.10 22.10 -17.36
C ASP A 70 -15.02 20.86 -17.38
N LYS A 71 -16.29 21.07 -17.02
CA LYS A 71 -17.30 20.00 -16.99
C LYS A 71 -17.59 19.41 -18.38
N LYS A 72 -17.30 20.11 -19.47
CA LYS A 72 -17.61 19.62 -20.84
C LYS A 72 -16.69 18.47 -21.26
N ASN A 73 -15.47 18.45 -20.78
CA ASN A 73 -14.51 17.41 -21.12
C ASN A 73 -14.55 16.21 -20.14
N LEU A 74 -15.39 16.27 -19.11
CA LEU A 74 -15.44 15.26 -18.08
C LEU A 74 -15.80 13.88 -18.63
N ASP A 75 -16.76 13.79 -19.53
CA ASP A 75 -17.21 12.51 -20.13
C ASP A 75 -16.07 11.85 -20.90
N PHE A 76 -15.33 12.62 -21.69
CA PHE A 76 -14.14 12.14 -22.40
C PHE A 76 -13.06 11.61 -21.44
N PHE A 77 -12.79 12.34 -20.36
CA PHE A 77 -11.81 11.90 -19.36
C PHE A 77 -12.30 10.66 -18.63
N THR A 78 -13.57 10.60 -18.24
CA THR A 78 -14.17 9.45 -17.55
C THR A 78 -14.08 8.20 -18.40
N ASP A 79 -14.43 8.29 -19.67
CA ASP A 79 -14.35 7.17 -20.61
C ASP A 79 -12.91 6.74 -20.88
N SER A 80 -12.00 7.69 -21.02
CA SER A 80 -10.56 7.41 -21.21
C SER A 80 -9.96 6.70 -20.00
N TYR A 81 -10.28 7.14 -18.78
CA TYR A 81 -9.79 6.48 -17.56
C TYR A 81 -10.45 5.13 -17.33
N LYS A 82 -11.73 4.98 -17.65
CA LYS A 82 -12.42 3.69 -17.57
C LYS A 82 -11.81 2.67 -18.53
N ASN A 83 -11.57 3.05 -19.76
CA ASN A 83 -11.07 2.13 -20.80
C ASN A 83 -9.59 1.77 -20.61
N ASN A 84 -8.74 2.73 -20.17
CA ASN A 84 -7.32 2.53 -20.09
C ASN A 84 -6.84 2.04 -18.71
N PHE A 85 -7.56 2.40 -17.66
CA PHE A 85 -7.10 2.15 -16.27
C PHE A 85 -8.12 1.38 -15.42
N ASN A 86 -9.29 1.01 -15.98
CA ASN A 86 -10.41 0.41 -15.24
C ASN A 86 -10.85 1.25 -14.02
N PHE A 87 -10.77 2.58 -14.14
CA PHE A 87 -11.33 3.50 -13.16
C PHE A 87 -12.81 3.68 -13.42
N GLU A 88 -13.62 3.53 -12.36
CA GLU A 88 -15.00 3.98 -12.39
C GLU A 88 -15.08 5.31 -11.64
N ILE A 89 -15.62 6.33 -12.28
CA ILE A 89 -15.81 7.67 -11.72
C ILE A 89 -17.29 7.93 -11.63
N GLY A 90 -17.78 8.18 -10.44
CA GLY A 90 -19.16 8.56 -10.16
C GLY A 90 -19.21 9.92 -9.47
N ILE A 91 -20.22 10.71 -9.80
CA ILE A 91 -20.47 11.99 -9.15
C ILE A 91 -21.83 11.89 -8.48
N SER A 92 -21.88 12.21 -7.21
CA SER A 92 -23.12 12.18 -6.43
C SER A 92 -23.19 13.38 -5.49
N LYS A 93 -24.42 13.79 -5.18
CA LYS A 93 -24.71 14.77 -4.12
C LYS A 93 -24.95 14.09 -2.78
N GLU A 94 -24.31 12.94 -2.56
CA GLU A 94 -24.43 12.20 -1.32
C GLU A 94 -23.76 12.94 -0.15
N ILE A 95 -24.24 12.64 1.06
CA ILE A 95 -23.60 13.13 2.28
C ILE A 95 -22.24 12.47 2.41
N PHE A 96 -21.21 13.29 2.58
CA PHE A 96 -19.84 12.81 2.75
C PHE A 96 -19.71 11.93 4.00
N PRO A 97 -19.17 10.71 3.91
CA PRO A 97 -19.09 9.79 5.05
C PRO A 97 -18.23 10.34 6.19
N ASN A 98 -18.71 10.29 7.41
CA ASN A 98 -17.96 10.74 8.60
C ASN A 98 -17.04 9.67 9.19
N SER A 99 -17.22 8.39 8.82
CA SER A 99 -16.40 7.28 9.33
C SER A 99 -15.45 6.77 8.27
N SER A 100 -14.17 6.62 8.60
CA SER A 100 -13.21 6.01 7.70
C SER A 100 -13.44 4.50 7.56
N GLY A 101 -13.43 3.98 6.34
CA GLY A 101 -13.41 2.53 6.06
C GLY A 101 -12.00 1.92 6.12
N GLU A 102 -11.10 2.54 6.87
CA GLU A 102 -9.69 2.16 6.94
C GLU A 102 -9.44 0.94 7.82
N ARG A 103 -8.49 0.10 7.42
CA ARG A 103 -7.97 -0.99 8.25
C ARG A 103 -6.79 -0.51 9.08
N LYS A 104 -6.85 -0.63 10.40
CA LYS A 104 -5.85 -0.07 11.34
C LYS A 104 -4.41 -0.53 11.09
N PHE A 105 -4.19 -1.76 10.62
CA PHE A 105 -2.85 -2.37 10.47
C PHE A 105 -2.45 -2.63 9.01
N SER A 106 -3.13 -2.03 8.04
CA SER A 106 -2.78 -2.19 6.63
C SER A 106 -1.72 -1.17 6.20
N PRO A 107 -0.54 -1.60 5.72
CA PRO A 107 0.47 -0.70 5.17
C PRO A 107 -0.03 0.07 3.95
N MET A 108 -0.87 -0.56 3.13
CA MET A 108 -1.52 0.05 1.97
C MET A 108 -2.41 1.21 2.41
N ASP A 109 -3.29 0.99 3.39
CA ASP A 109 -4.21 2.01 3.89
C ASP A 109 -3.45 3.19 4.53
N ARG A 110 -2.34 2.91 5.23
CA ARG A 110 -1.46 3.93 5.80
C ARG A 110 -0.81 4.81 4.72
N SER A 111 -0.32 4.20 3.65
CA SER A 111 0.27 4.92 2.53
C SER A 111 -0.77 5.78 1.82
N LEU A 112 -1.93 5.19 1.50
CA LEU A 112 -3.04 5.87 0.82
C LEU A 112 -3.56 7.06 1.64
N ARG A 113 -3.79 6.88 2.94
CA ARG A 113 -4.20 7.97 3.84
C ARG A 113 -3.21 9.12 3.84
N ARG A 114 -1.90 8.83 3.93
CA ARG A 114 -0.87 9.86 3.97
C ARG A 114 -0.86 10.70 2.68
N GLU A 115 -0.92 10.06 1.53
CA GLU A 115 -0.89 10.75 0.24
C GLU A 115 -2.22 11.49 -0.03
N LEU A 116 -3.39 10.92 0.30
CA LEU A 116 -4.67 11.60 0.19
C LEU A 116 -4.76 12.81 1.13
N LYS A 117 -4.29 12.67 2.38
CA LYS A 117 -4.21 13.78 3.32
C LYS A 117 -3.33 14.92 2.81
N SER A 118 -2.20 14.60 2.20
CA SER A 118 -1.27 15.59 1.62
C SER A 118 -1.88 16.31 0.42
N ALA A 119 -2.69 15.63 -0.39
CA ALA A 119 -3.25 16.18 -1.63
C ALA A 119 -4.55 16.96 -1.43
N PHE A 120 -5.43 16.51 -0.52
CA PHE A 120 -6.80 17.04 -0.36
C PHE A 120 -7.09 17.63 1.03
N GLY A 121 -6.18 17.49 2.01
CA GLY A 121 -6.39 17.91 3.40
C GLY A 121 -7.12 16.87 4.24
N ASN A 122 -7.32 17.16 5.55
CA ASN A 122 -7.78 16.15 6.50
C ASN A 122 -9.24 15.70 6.32
N ASN A 123 -10.14 16.58 5.83
CA ASN A 123 -11.59 16.35 5.87
C ASN A 123 -12.23 16.25 4.49
N ASN A 124 -11.42 16.21 3.43
CA ASN A 124 -11.91 16.26 2.06
C ASN A 124 -11.77 14.93 1.32
N TYR A 125 -11.30 13.89 1.98
CA TYR A 125 -11.18 12.56 1.40
C TYR A 125 -11.75 11.49 2.34
N TRP A 126 -12.21 10.41 1.75
CA TRP A 126 -12.62 9.19 2.41
C TRP A 126 -12.24 8.01 1.53
N PHE A 127 -11.90 6.88 2.10
CA PHE A 127 -11.67 5.67 1.33
C PHE A 127 -12.03 4.40 2.10
N ASN A 128 -12.33 3.34 1.34
CA ASN A 128 -12.60 2.01 1.88
C ASN A 128 -11.91 0.94 1.02
N THR A 129 -11.01 0.19 1.63
CA THR A 129 -10.25 -0.88 1.00
C THR A 129 -10.86 -2.26 1.21
N SER A 130 -11.91 -2.37 2.03
CA SER A 130 -12.54 -3.64 2.40
C SER A 130 -13.84 -3.91 1.65
N LYS A 131 -14.50 -2.86 1.12
CA LYS A 131 -15.80 -2.96 0.45
C LYS A 131 -15.74 -3.87 -0.78
N PHE A 132 -14.70 -3.75 -1.58
CA PHE A 132 -14.51 -4.56 -2.78
C PHE A 132 -13.27 -5.45 -2.66
N LYS A 133 -13.37 -6.69 -3.18
CA LYS A 133 -12.25 -7.65 -3.12
C LYS A 133 -11.04 -7.18 -3.95
N LYS A 134 -11.27 -6.64 -5.15
CA LYS A 134 -10.22 -6.24 -6.12
C LYS A 134 -10.11 -4.73 -6.33
N ALA A 135 -10.94 -3.91 -5.71
CA ALA A 135 -10.95 -2.47 -5.89
C ALA A 135 -10.95 -1.72 -4.56
N VAL A 136 -10.64 -0.44 -4.61
CA VAL A 136 -10.69 0.51 -3.50
C VAL A 136 -11.68 1.60 -3.88
N GLU A 137 -12.59 1.93 -3.00
CA GLU A 137 -13.49 3.07 -3.14
C GLU A 137 -12.83 4.28 -2.48
N ILE A 138 -12.70 5.37 -3.23
CA ILE A 138 -12.15 6.65 -2.76
C ILE A 138 -13.19 7.71 -3.05
N LYS A 139 -13.57 8.49 -2.04
CA LYS A 139 -14.47 9.64 -2.18
C LYS A 139 -13.72 10.91 -1.88
N ILE A 140 -13.87 11.90 -2.74
CA ILE A 140 -13.23 13.20 -2.61
C ILE A 140 -14.32 14.28 -2.62
N LYS A 141 -14.27 15.15 -1.63
CA LYS A 141 -15.19 16.29 -1.55
C LYS A 141 -14.74 17.36 -2.52
N SER A 142 -15.63 17.76 -3.42
CA SER A 142 -15.41 18.84 -4.39
C SER A 142 -16.58 19.83 -4.31
N ASN A 143 -16.37 20.98 -3.68
CA ASN A 143 -17.41 21.98 -3.43
C ASN A 143 -18.64 21.39 -2.70
N SER A 144 -19.79 21.30 -3.36
CA SER A 144 -21.04 20.74 -2.84
C SER A 144 -21.31 19.30 -3.32
N GLU A 145 -20.41 18.68 -4.05
CA GLU A 145 -20.57 17.36 -4.64
C GLU A 145 -19.45 16.42 -4.16
N VAL A 146 -19.72 15.12 -4.23
CA VAL A 146 -18.76 14.08 -3.89
C VAL A 146 -18.38 13.32 -5.14
N VAL A 147 -17.11 13.33 -5.48
CA VAL A 147 -16.56 12.53 -6.57
C VAL A 147 -16.10 11.20 -6.00
N THR A 148 -16.72 10.13 -6.49
CA THR A 148 -16.41 8.76 -6.07
C THR A 148 -15.56 8.09 -7.15
N PHE A 149 -14.45 7.51 -6.74
CA PHE A 149 -13.55 6.74 -7.59
C PHE A 149 -13.53 5.29 -7.12
N ILE A 150 -13.72 4.36 -8.04
CA ILE A 150 -13.49 2.93 -7.80
C ILE A 150 -12.25 2.54 -8.60
N VAL A 151 -11.17 2.26 -7.89
CA VAL A 151 -9.82 2.08 -8.45
C VAL A 151 -9.35 0.66 -8.18
N PRO A 152 -8.74 -0.05 -9.16
CA PRO A 152 -8.15 -1.36 -8.91
C PRO A 152 -7.10 -1.32 -7.79
N LYS A 153 -7.09 -2.32 -6.92
CA LYS A 153 -6.13 -2.40 -5.80
C LYS A 153 -4.67 -2.43 -6.27
N GLU A 154 -4.43 -2.93 -7.47
CA GLU A 154 -3.10 -2.98 -8.09
C GLU A 154 -2.51 -1.58 -8.33
N MET A 155 -3.36 -0.58 -8.52
CA MET A 155 -2.94 0.82 -8.68
C MET A 155 -2.75 1.55 -7.34
N VAL A 156 -3.16 0.96 -6.24
CA VAL A 156 -2.96 1.52 -4.89
C VAL A 156 -1.70 0.96 -4.23
N SER A 157 -1.42 -0.30 -4.52
CA SER A 157 -0.29 -1.03 -3.92
C SER A 157 0.16 -2.11 -4.91
N THR A 158 1.46 -2.32 -5.02
CA THR A 158 1.96 -3.54 -5.64
C THR A 158 1.25 -4.70 -4.96
N SER A 159 0.54 -5.52 -5.74
CA SER A 159 -0.03 -6.76 -5.22
C SER A 159 1.13 -7.53 -4.61
N SER A 160 1.19 -7.51 -3.28
CA SER A 160 2.16 -8.31 -2.58
C SER A 160 1.94 -9.74 -3.03
N VAL A 161 2.99 -10.33 -3.51
CA VAL A 161 3.16 -11.76 -3.64
C VAL A 161 2.34 -12.42 -2.51
N ARG A 162 1.20 -13.01 -2.86
CA ARG A 162 0.58 -14.00 -2.01
C ARG A 162 1.50 -15.22 -2.10
N LEU A 163 2.44 -15.28 -1.17
CA LEU A 163 3.05 -16.54 -0.78
C LEU A 163 2.02 -17.35 -0.02
#